data_4c939646fa18db8589e6e387127eced0
#
_entry.id   4c939646fa18db8589e6e387127eced0
#
_cell.length_a   1.000
_cell.length_b   1.000
_cell.length_c   1.000
_cell.angle_alpha   90.00
_cell.angle_beta   90.00
_cell.angle_gamma   90.00
#
_symmetry.space_group_name_H-M   'P 1'
#
loop_
_entity.id
_entity.type
_entity.pdbx_description
1 polymer ?
#
loop_
_entity_poly.entity_id
_entity_poly.type
_entity_poly.pdbx_seq_one_letter_code
_entity_poly.pdbx_strand_id
1 'polypeptide(L)'
;MAGKDAVFKVKLHEIKKKELPKMDDEFAKDVSEFDTLDELKNSIKERLDTQNIDKAKYETEEEAIKIVCENTKIDIPNGMIEMEIDNMIHDMEHRLQYQGLNLSQYLQIMGKTEEDMKSEFKEQAEKSVKSKLVLEAIVKAEKIEANPDEVTEKIKEMAAQYGRKEEELIENIQLQDYIAESLKSEKAIDFIVKNAKIK
;
A
#
# COMPACT_ATOMS: atom_id res chain seq x y z
N MET A 1 -11.88 44.85 -25.87
CA MET A 1 -12.27 44.39 -27.25
C MET A 1 -13.70 43.83 -27.31
N ALA A 2 -14.46 43.92 -26.26
CA ALA A 2 -15.84 43.45 -26.27
C ALA A 2 -16.67 44.27 -27.28
N GLY A 3 -17.41 43.62 -28.19
CA GLY A 3 -18.31 44.21 -29.18
C GLY A 3 -17.68 44.73 -30.48
N LYS A 4 -16.43 44.35 -30.77
CA LYS A 4 -15.77 44.65 -32.05
C LYS A 4 -15.54 43.37 -32.85
N ASP A 5 -15.85 43.41 -34.14
CA ASP A 5 -15.55 42.29 -35.05
C ASP A 5 -14.04 42.11 -35.17
N ALA A 6 -13.56 40.89 -34.96
CA ALA A 6 -12.17 40.55 -35.12
C ALA A 6 -12.03 39.49 -36.23
N VAL A 7 -11.12 39.72 -37.17
CA VAL A 7 -10.84 38.80 -38.28
C VAL A 7 -9.47 38.14 -38.03
N PHE A 8 -9.45 36.82 -37.90
CA PHE A 8 -8.25 36.04 -37.77
C PHE A 8 -7.90 35.38 -39.09
N LYS A 9 -6.68 35.63 -39.61
CA LYS A 9 -6.13 34.89 -40.76
C LYS A 9 -5.35 33.72 -40.21
N VAL A 10 -5.90 32.50 -40.35
CA VAL A 10 -5.27 31.26 -39.90
C VAL A 10 -4.69 30.55 -41.13
N LYS A 11 -3.41 30.19 -41.04
CA LYS A 11 -2.73 29.34 -42.03
C LYS A 11 -2.48 27.99 -41.39
N LEU A 12 -3.18 26.96 -41.87
CA LEU A 12 -2.94 25.59 -41.46
C LEU A 12 -1.65 25.09 -42.09
N HIS A 13 -0.64 24.75 -41.27
CA HIS A 13 0.67 24.31 -41.72
C HIS A 13 0.76 22.80 -41.90
N GLU A 14 0.09 22.04 -41.02
CA GLU A 14 0.20 20.59 -41.01
C GLU A 14 -1.04 19.99 -40.32
N ILE A 15 -1.54 18.88 -40.82
CA ILE A 15 -2.56 18.05 -40.17
C ILE A 15 -1.87 16.71 -39.82
N LYS A 16 -1.75 16.41 -38.53
CA LYS A 16 -1.23 15.13 -38.03
C LYS A 16 -2.38 14.26 -37.59
N LYS A 17 -2.43 13.06 -38.11
CA LYS A 17 -3.35 12.01 -37.67
C LYS A 17 -2.56 10.96 -36.89
N LYS A 18 -3.05 10.63 -35.70
CA LYS A 18 -2.48 9.55 -34.91
C LYS A 18 -2.94 8.22 -35.53
N GLU A 19 -2.01 7.49 -36.10
CA GLU A 19 -2.24 6.11 -36.58
C GLU A 19 -1.66 5.16 -35.53
N LEU A 20 -2.45 4.21 -35.09
CA LEU A 20 -1.99 3.15 -34.19
C LEU A 20 -1.39 2.02 -35.01
N PRO A 21 -0.28 1.42 -34.56
CA PRO A 21 0.29 0.25 -35.22
C PRO A 21 -0.73 -0.90 -35.17
N LYS A 22 -0.58 -1.84 -36.11
CA LYS A 22 -1.36 -3.09 -36.08
C LYS A 22 -0.92 -3.89 -34.85
N MET A 23 -1.89 -4.53 -34.20
CA MET A 23 -1.59 -5.45 -33.09
C MET A 23 -1.23 -6.83 -33.65
N ASP A 24 0.05 -7.00 -33.97
CA ASP A 24 0.65 -8.23 -34.49
C ASP A 24 1.96 -8.55 -33.73
N ASP A 25 2.69 -9.56 -34.19
CA ASP A 25 3.94 -9.99 -33.55
C ASP A 25 5.05 -8.93 -33.64
N GLU A 26 5.06 -8.10 -34.73
CA GLU A 26 6.00 -6.98 -34.80
C GLU A 26 5.71 -5.94 -33.70
N PHE A 27 4.45 -5.63 -33.48
CA PHE A 27 4.07 -4.75 -32.38
C PHE A 27 4.50 -5.32 -31.02
N ALA A 28 4.37 -6.64 -30.79
CA ALA A 28 4.79 -7.25 -29.52
C ALA A 28 6.30 -7.09 -29.29
N LYS A 29 7.13 -7.26 -30.33
CA LYS A 29 8.58 -7.06 -30.27
C LYS A 29 8.99 -5.61 -30.03
N ASP A 30 8.24 -4.67 -30.58
CA ASP A 30 8.53 -3.24 -30.45
C ASP A 30 8.25 -2.69 -29.05
N VAL A 31 7.23 -3.26 -28.35
CA VAL A 31 6.74 -2.72 -27.06
C VAL A 31 7.08 -3.60 -25.87
N SER A 32 7.65 -4.79 -26.07
CA SER A 32 7.94 -5.75 -25.02
C SER A 32 9.14 -6.65 -25.35
N GLU A 33 9.47 -7.54 -24.41
CA GLU A 33 10.51 -8.57 -24.60
C GLU A 33 9.99 -9.85 -25.25
N PHE A 34 8.70 -9.91 -25.62
CA PHE A 34 8.08 -11.10 -26.20
C PHE A 34 8.14 -11.11 -27.71
N ASP A 35 8.32 -12.28 -28.30
CA ASP A 35 8.41 -12.47 -29.73
C ASP A 35 7.07 -12.50 -30.44
N THR A 36 6.00 -12.84 -29.72
CA THR A 36 4.65 -12.97 -30.29
C THR A 36 3.60 -12.18 -29.50
N LEU A 37 2.56 -11.75 -30.21
CA LEU A 37 1.43 -11.06 -29.60
C LEU A 37 0.71 -11.92 -28.55
N ASP A 38 0.66 -13.24 -28.77
CA ASP A 38 0.00 -14.16 -27.84
C ASP A 38 0.80 -14.33 -26.53
N GLU A 39 2.14 -14.35 -26.59
CA GLU A 39 2.99 -14.32 -25.39
C GLU A 39 2.78 -13.04 -24.59
N LEU A 40 2.77 -11.88 -25.26
CA LEU A 40 2.48 -10.60 -24.62
C LEU A 40 1.12 -10.58 -23.94
N LYS A 41 0.07 -11.09 -24.63
CA LYS A 41 -1.28 -11.19 -24.05
C LYS A 41 -1.32 -12.11 -22.84
N ASN A 42 -0.67 -13.26 -22.92
CA ASN A 42 -0.61 -14.22 -21.81
C ASN A 42 0.11 -13.63 -20.61
N SER A 43 1.26 -12.96 -20.81
CA SER A 43 1.98 -12.27 -19.73
C SER A 43 1.12 -11.18 -19.06
N ILE A 44 0.43 -10.35 -19.87
CA ILE A 44 -0.49 -9.35 -19.33
C ILE A 44 -1.63 -10.00 -18.56
N LYS A 45 -2.21 -11.09 -19.07
CA LYS A 45 -3.27 -11.82 -18.41
C LYS A 45 -2.82 -12.39 -17.06
N GLU A 46 -1.69 -13.10 -17.03
CA GLU A 46 -1.11 -13.64 -15.80
C GLU A 46 -0.84 -12.55 -14.75
N ARG A 47 -0.29 -11.41 -15.20
CA ARG A 47 -0.08 -10.27 -14.30
C ARG A 47 -1.39 -9.71 -13.74
N LEU A 48 -2.42 -9.58 -14.58
CA LEU A 48 -3.73 -9.09 -14.15
C LEU A 48 -4.44 -10.09 -13.22
N ASP A 49 -4.32 -11.38 -13.53
CA ASP A 49 -4.89 -12.44 -12.68
C ASP A 49 -4.21 -12.45 -11.30
N THR A 50 -2.88 -12.35 -11.25
CA THR A 50 -2.13 -12.23 -9.98
C THR A 50 -2.56 -10.98 -9.21
N GLN A 51 -2.61 -9.81 -9.85
CA GLN A 51 -3.06 -8.58 -9.21
C GLN A 51 -4.49 -8.67 -8.67
N ASN A 52 -5.38 -9.33 -9.41
CA ASN A 52 -6.77 -9.51 -8.97
C ASN A 52 -6.87 -10.48 -7.78
N ILE A 53 -6.07 -11.55 -7.76
CA ILE A 53 -6.00 -12.49 -6.64
C ILE A 53 -5.48 -11.79 -5.39
N ASP A 54 -4.37 -11.04 -5.51
CA ASP A 54 -3.79 -10.30 -4.39
C ASP A 54 -4.76 -9.24 -3.85
N LYS A 55 -5.42 -8.53 -4.75
CA LYS A 55 -6.43 -7.54 -4.38
C LYS A 55 -7.62 -8.18 -3.65
N ALA A 56 -8.17 -9.27 -4.18
CA ALA A 56 -9.28 -9.98 -3.57
C ALA A 56 -8.90 -10.56 -2.19
N LYS A 57 -7.66 -11.07 -2.06
CA LYS A 57 -7.11 -11.51 -0.77
C LYS A 57 -7.07 -10.36 0.22
N TYR A 58 -6.47 -9.24 -0.16
CA TYR A 58 -6.36 -8.06 0.70
C TYR A 58 -7.74 -7.53 1.13
N GLU A 59 -8.68 -7.39 0.21
CA GLU A 59 -10.05 -6.93 0.51
C GLU A 59 -10.77 -7.89 1.47
N THR A 60 -10.54 -9.19 1.31
CA THR A 60 -11.11 -10.22 2.21
C THR A 60 -10.52 -10.13 3.61
N GLU A 61 -9.21 -9.95 3.73
CA GLU A 61 -8.50 -9.79 5.00
C GLU A 61 -8.95 -8.51 5.71
N GLU A 62 -9.04 -7.38 4.98
CA GLU A 62 -9.47 -6.10 5.52
C GLU A 62 -10.91 -6.15 6.06
N GLU A 63 -11.84 -6.72 5.29
CA GLU A 63 -13.23 -6.84 5.72
C GLU A 63 -13.38 -7.81 6.91
N ALA A 64 -12.63 -8.90 6.93
CA ALA A 64 -12.62 -9.85 8.04
C ALA A 64 -12.13 -9.17 9.34
N ILE A 65 -11.01 -8.43 9.28
CA ILE A 65 -10.50 -7.67 10.43
C ILE A 65 -11.51 -6.62 10.89
N LYS A 66 -12.11 -5.89 9.97
CA LYS A 66 -13.12 -4.86 10.26
C LYS A 66 -14.30 -5.45 11.01
N ILE A 67 -14.86 -6.58 10.56
CA ILE A 67 -15.98 -7.27 11.22
C ILE A 67 -15.60 -7.70 12.64
N VAL A 68 -14.41 -8.25 12.84
CA VAL A 68 -13.92 -8.64 14.16
C VAL A 68 -13.77 -7.41 15.07
N CYS A 69 -13.22 -6.32 14.55
CA CYS A 69 -13.09 -5.07 15.27
C CYS A 69 -14.44 -4.46 15.65
N GLU A 70 -15.43 -4.47 14.76
CA GLU A 70 -16.78 -3.96 15.04
C GLU A 70 -17.48 -4.74 16.16
N ASN A 71 -17.27 -6.06 16.18
CA ASN A 71 -17.82 -6.93 17.23
C ASN A 71 -17.06 -6.87 18.56
N THR A 72 -15.87 -6.27 18.58
CA THR A 72 -15.04 -6.17 19.78
C THR A 72 -15.28 -4.84 20.48
N LYS A 73 -15.61 -4.91 21.79
CA LYS A 73 -15.70 -3.74 22.66
C LYS A 73 -14.39 -3.59 23.41
N ILE A 74 -13.68 -2.52 23.14
CA ILE A 74 -12.41 -2.18 23.78
C ILE A 74 -12.40 -0.69 24.09
N ASP A 75 -11.89 -0.33 25.25
CA ASP A 75 -11.65 1.06 25.63
C ASP A 75 -10.18 1.37 25.29
N ILE A 76 -9.99 2.29 24.34
CA ILE A 76 -8.67 2.66 23.84
C ILE A 76 -8.24 3.96 24.52
N PRO A 77 -7.13 3.96 25.28
CA PRO A 77 -6.60 5.18 25.88
C PRO A 77 -6.25 6.23 24.82
N ASN A 78 -6.64 7.49 25.06
CA ASN A 78 -6.34 8.60 24.12
C ASN A 78 -4.86 8.71 23.76
N GLY A 79 -3.95 8.46 24.71
CA GLY A 79 -2.51 8.50 24.44
C GLY A 79 -2.05 7.50 23.37
N MET A 80 -2.73 6.35 23.20
CA MET A 80 -2.42 5.41 22.10
C MET A 80 -2.87 5.98 20.75
N ILE A 81 -4.02 6.64 20.73
CA ILE A 81 -4.56 7.28 19.52
C ILE A 81 -3.66 8.43 19.10
N GLU A 82 -3.23 9.28 20.05
CA GLU A 82 -2.33 10.40 19.80
C GLU A 82 -0.98 9.92 19.25
N MET A 83 -0.41 8.88 19.85
CA MET A 83 0.83 8.27 19.35
C MET A 83 0.69 7.74 17.92
N GLU A 84 -0.43 7.11 17.60
CA GLU A 84 -0.68 6.61 16.24
C GLU A 84 -0.87 7.76 15.24
N ILE A 85 -1.52 8.86 15.64
CA ILE A 85 -1.63 10.07 14.83
C ILE A 85 -0.23 10.64 14.53
N ASP A 86 0.63 10.74 15.53
CA ASP A 86 2.00 11.24 15.36
C ASP A 86 2.81 10.32 14.41
N ASN A 87 2.63 8.99 14.51
CA ASN A 87 3.23 8.03 13.57
C ASN A 87 2.73 8.26 12.14
N MET A 88 1.42 8.44 11.95
CA MET A 88 0.82 8.69 10.63
C MET A 88 1.33 9.99 10.00
N ILE A 89 1.50 11.04 10.82
CA ILE A 89 2.09 12.32 10.38
C ILE A 89 3.53 12.11 9.97
N HIS A 90 4.32 11.39 10.75
CA HIS A 90 5.70 11.09 10.46
C HIS A 90 5.88 10.30 9.14
N ASP A 91 5.05 9.29 8.93
CA ASP A 91 5.02 8.54 7.66
C ASP A 91 4.66 9.42 6.47
N MET A 92 3.74 10.38 6.69
CA MET A 92 3.39 11.36 5.67
C MET A 92 4.55 12.31 5.37
N GLU A 93 5.27 12.80 6.40
CA GLU A 93 6.45 13.61 6.23
C GLU A 93 7.51 12.91 5.39
N HIS A 94 7.79 11.64 5.67
CA HIS A 94 8.72 10.84 4.86
C HIS A 94 8.30 10.78 3.40
N ARG A 95 7.02 10.52 3.13
CA ARG A 95 6.50 10.48 1.74
C ARG A 95 6.62 11.82 1.03
N LEU A 96 6.36 12.92 1.74
CA LEU A 96 6.51 14.27 1.20
C LEU A 96 7.98 14.62 0.89
N GLN A 97 8.93 14.18 1.73
CA GLN A 97 10.36 14.36 1.51
C GLN A 97 10.83 13.71 0.21
N TYR A 98 10.36 12.50 -0.13
CA TYR A 98 10.65 11.88 -1.42
C TYR A 98 10.14 12.68 -2.62
N GLN A 99 9.09 13.48 -2.43
CA GLN A 99 8.53 14.38 -3.44
C GLN A 99 9.17 15.79 -3.41
N GLY A 100 10.17 16.01 -2.55
CA GLY A 100 10.85 17.29 -2.39
C GLY A 100 10.04 18.35 -1.63
N LEU A 101 9.01 17.93 -0.89
CA LEU A 101 8.16 18.79 -0.06
C LEU A 101 8.38 18.50 1.43
N ASN A 102 8.12 19.50 2.26
CA ASN A 102 7.99 19.30 3.70
C ASN A 102 6.54 19.48 4.16
N LEU A 103 6.25 19.03 5.38
CA LEU A 103 4.90 19.09 5.95
C LEU A 103 4.32 20.51 5.97
N SER A 104 5.15 21.48 6.37
CA SER A 104 4.72 22.91 6.45
C SER A 104 4.30 23.46 5.08
N GLN A 105 5.08 23.17 4.03
CA GLN A 105 4.73 23.55 2.65
C GLN A 105 3.45 22.88 2.18
N TYR A 106 3.31 21.59 2.48
CA TYR A 106 2.09 20.85 2.14
C TYR A 106 0.85 21.46 2.81
N LEU A 107 0.92 21.71 4.13
CA LEU A 107 -0.17 22.33 4.88
C LEU A 107 -0.53 23.72 4.34
N GLN A 108 0.48 24.52 3.99
CA GLN A 108 0.29 25.84 3.40
C GLN A 108 -0.46 25.75 2.04
N ILE A 109 -0.08 24.80 1.18
CA ILE A 109 -0.72 24.57 -0.11
C ILE A 109 -2.19 24.15 0.08
N MET A 110 -2.45 23.28 1.08
CA MET A 110 -3.78 22.79 1.39
C MET A 110 -4.64 23.77 2.19
N GLY A 111 -4.05 24.85 2.71
CA GLY A 111 -4.74 25.82 3.57
C GLY A 111 -5.19 25.24 4.90
N LYS A 112 -4.46 24.24 5.42
CA LYS A 112 -4.76 23.53 6.67
C LYS A 112 -3.71 23.80 7.74
N THR A 113 -4.12 23.59 8.98
CA THR A 113 -3.21 23.57 10.14
C THR A 113 -2.81 22.13 10.49
N GLU A 114 -1.79 21.98 11.32
CA GLU A 114 -1.43 20.66 11.86
C GLU A 114 -2.53 20.08 12.73
N GLU A 115 -3.30 20.91 13.44
CA GLU A 115 -4.45 20.49 14.26
C GLU A 115 -5.60 19.95 13.39
N ASP A 116 -5.84 20.57 12.23
CA ASP A 116 -6.81 20.07 11.26
C ASP A 116 -6.42 18.67 10.77
N MET A 117 -5.14 18.49 10.46
CA MET A 117 -4.61 17.19 10.03
C MET A 117 -4.71 16.13 11.14
N LYS A 118 -4.33 16.46 12.37
CA LYS A 118 -4.47 15.55 13.52
C LYS A 118 -5.93 15.13 13.71
N SER A 119 -6.85 16.08 13.55
CA SER A 119 -8.29 15.82 13.61
C SER A 119 -8.78 14.87 12.53
N GLU A 120 -8.28 15.03 11.29
CA GLU A 120 -8.61 14.16 10.16
C GLU A 120 -8.08 12.74 10.35
N PHE A 121 -6.91 12.58 10.93
CA PHE A 121 -6.31 11.27 11.18
C PHE A 121 -6.91 10.53 12.38
N LYS A 122 -7.63 11.21 13.27
CA LYS A 122 -8.11 10.64 14.52
C LYS A 122 -8.94 9.37 14.33
N GLU A 123 -9.92 9.39 13.41
CA GLU A 123 -10.78 8.22 13.15
C GLU A 123 -9.98 7.04 12.61
N GLN A 124 -9.04 7.32 11.70
CA GLN A 124 -8.20 6.30 11.11
C GLN A 124 -7.20 5.74 12.14
N ALA A 125 -6.62 6.59 12.98
CA ALA A 125 -5.72 6.18 14.05
C ALA A 125 -6.45 5.30 15.09
N GLU A 126 -7.69 5.66 15.46
CA GLU A 126 -8.50 4.86 16.37
C GLU A 126 -8.79 3.46 15.79
N LYS A 127 -9.13 3.37 14.50
CA LYS A 127 -9.32 2.08 13.80
C LYS A 127 -8.01 1.28 13.74
N SER A 128 -6.88 1.92 13.45
CA SER A 128 -5.57 1.28 13.39
C SER A 128 -5.16 0.70 14.75
N VAL A 129 -5.26 1.50 15.81
CA VAL A 129 -4.96 1.05 17.18
C VAL A 129 -5.88 -0.09 17.59
N LYS A 130 -7.18 0.01 17.29
CA LYS A 130 -8.14 -1.04 17.57
C LYS A 130 -7.77 -2.35 16.90
N SER A 131 -7.44 -2.31 15.62
CA SER A 131 -7.02 -3.50 14.85
C SER A 131 -5.76 -4.12 15.45
N LYS A 132 -4.74 -3.32 15.80
CA LYS A 132 -3.51 -3.81 16.44
C LYS A 132 -3.81 -4.54 17.75
N LEU A 133 -4.59 -3.93 18.62
CA LEU A 133 -4.95 -4.52 19.92
C LEU A 133 -5.77 -5.81 19.80
N VAL A 134 -6.68 -5.86 18.82
CA VAL A 134 -7.48 -7.06 18.53
C VAL A 134 -6.58 -8.20 18.02
N LEU A 135 -5.69 -7.91 17.07
CA LEU A 135 -4.74 -8.90 16.55
C LEU A 135 -3.80 -9.41 17.63
N GLU A 136 -3.26 -8.52 18.48
CA GLU A 136 -2.44 -8.92 19.63
C GLU A 136 -3.21 -9.82 20.61
N ALA A 137 -4.47 -9.52 20.86
CA ALA A 137 -5.30 -10.36 21.72
C ALA A 137 -5.51 -11.76 21.12
N ILE A 138 -5.72 -11.85 19.81
CA ILE A 138 -5.84 -13.13 19.09
C ILE A 138 -4.52 -13.90 19.14
N VAL A 139 -3.40 -13.24 18.84
CA VAL A 139 -2.05 -13.84 18.94
C VAL A 139 -1.83 -14.48 20.31
N LYS A 140 -2.21 -13.78 21.38
CA LYS A 140 -2.08 -14.29 22.76
C LYS A 140 -3.03 -15.43 23.06
N ALA A 141 -4.30 -15.32 22.64
CA ALA A 141 -5.33 -16.33 22.91
C ALA A 141 -5.05 -17.65 22.18
N GLU A 142 -4.67 -17.56 20.91
CA GLU A 142 -4.41 -18.73 20.06
C GLU A 142 -2.94 -19.19 20.12
N LYS A 143 -2.10 -18.51 20.93
CA LYS A 143 -0.67 -18.82 21.12
C LYS A 143 0.09 -18.87 19.77
N ILE A 144 -0.18 -17.88 18.94
CA ILE A 144 0.46 -17.77 17.62
C ILE A 144 1.92 -17.34 17.81
N GLU A 145 2.83 -18.14 17.30
CA GLU A 145 4.28 -17.89 17.37
C GLU A 145 4.85 -17.72 15.96
N ALA A 146 5.87 -16.87 15.85
CA ALA A 146 6.71 -16.80 14.66
C ALA A 146 7.90 -17.74 14.84
N ASN A 147 8.10 -18.65 13.89
CA ASN A 147 9.25 -19.54 13.91
C ASN A 147 10.50 -18.74 13.52
N PRO A 148 11.65 -18.91 14.20
CA PRO A 148 12.91 -18.25 13.84
C PRO A 148 13.32 -18.47 12.37
N ASP A 149 13.02 -19.63 11.80
CA ASP A 149 13.31 -19.92 10.40
C ASP A 149 12.47 -19.04 9.45
N GLU A 150 11.19 -18.81 9.77
CA GLU A 150 10.30 -17.91 8.98
C GLU A 150 10.76 -16.46 9.05
N VAL A 151 11.23 -16.02 10.23
CA VAL A 151 11.80 -14.68 10.41
C VAL A 151 13.04 -14.51 9.54
N THR A 152 13.93 -15.52 9.56
CA THR A 152 15.16 -15.50 8.76
C THR A 152 14.85 -15.50 7.26
N GLU A 153 13.87 -16.29 6.82
CA GLU A 153 13.44 -16.33 5.42
C GLU A 153 12.87 -14.99 4.96
N LYS A 154 12.03 -14.35 5.78
CA LYS A 154 11.50 -13.02 5.48
C LYS A 154 12.58 -11.95 5.40
N ILE A 155 13.61 -12.02 6.26
CA ILE A 155 14.78 -11.13 6.19
C ILE A 155 15.53 -11.32 4.88
N LYS A 156 15.71 -12.57 4.41
CA LYS A 156 16.38 -12.86 3.14
C LYS A 156 15.60 -12.32 1.95
N GLU A 157 14.27 -12.47 1.93
CA GLU A 157 13.41 -11.89 0.92
C GLU A 157 13.56 -10.36 0.87
N MET A 158 13.55 -9.70 2.03
CA MET A 158 13.77 -8.25 2.13
C MET A 158 15.15 -7.85 1.65
N ALA A 159 16.20 -8.59 2.01
CA ALA A 159 17.56 -8.34 1.57
C ALA A 159 17.67 -8.39 0.05
N ALA A 160 17.07 -9.40 -0.58
CA ALA A 160 17.02 -9.56 -2.02
C ALA A 160 16.26 -8.41 -2.71
N GLN A 161 15.12 -8.01 -2.14
CA GLN A 161 14.28 -6.94 -2.68
C GLN A 161 14.97 -5.57 -2.65
N TYR A 162 15.71 -5.28 -1.56
CA TYR A 162 16.37 -3.99 -1.37
C TYR A 162 17.84 -3.98 -1.79
N GLY A 163 18.37 -5.10 -2.30
CA GLY A 163 19.77 -5.22 -2.71
C GLY A 163 20.75 -5.04 -1.57
N ARG A 164 20.36 -5.44 -0.34
CA ARG A 164 21.20 -5.38 0.87
C ARG A 164 21.80 -6.75 1.18
N LYS A 165 22.87 -6.74 1.99
CA LYS A 165 23.48 -7.99 2.45
C LYS A 165 22.63 -8.63 3.54
N GLU A 166 22.34 -9.91 3.39
CA GLU A 166 21.54 -10.70 4.34
C GLU A 166 22.12 -10.66 5.75
N GLU A 167 23.46 -10.78 5.87
CA GLU A 167 24.17 -10.83 7.13
C GLU A 167 23.94 -9.57 7.97
N GLU A 168 23.98 -8.38 7.34
CA GLU A 168 23.75 -7.09 8.03
C GLU A 168 22.33 -6.95 8.59
N LEU A 169 21.35 -7.54 7.90
CA LEU A 169 19.94 -7.49 8.32
C LEU A 169 19.65 -8.57 9.36
N ILE A 170 20.25 -9.75 9.25
CA ILE A 170 20.08 -10.85 10.20
C ILE A 170 20.71 -10.49 11.56
N GLU A 171 21.82 -9.77 11.61
CA GLU A 171 22.44 -9.35 12.87
C GLU A 171 21.65 -8.24 13.62
N ASN A 172 20.68 -7.62 12.97
CA ASN A 172 19.87 -6.58 13.58
C ASN A 172 18.70 -7.16 14.41
N ILE A 173 18.92 -7.26 15.71
CA ILE A 173 17.93 -7.82 16.66
C ILE A 173 16.59 -7.04 16.61
N GLN A 174 16.63 -5.72 16.52
CA GLN A 174 15.39 -4.92 16.46
C GLN A 174 14.58 -5.22 15.20
N LEU A 175 15.25 -5.47 14.08
CA LEU A 175 14.59 -5.87 12.83
C LEU A 175 14.01 -7.28 12.94
N GLN A 176 14.72 -8.22 13.59
CA GLN A 176 14.19 -9.56 13.83
C GLN A 176 12.93 -9.52 14.68
N ASP A 177 12.95 -8.77 15.79
CA ASP A 177 11.78 -8.62 16.67
C ASP A 177 10.60 -7.98 15.91
N TYR A 178 10.86 -6.95 15.13
CA TYR A 178 9.84 -6.31 14.29
C TYR A 178 9.21 -7.27 13.29
N ILE A 179 10.04 -8.06 12.59
CA ILE A 179 9.55 -9.05 11.62
C ILE A 179 8.80 -10.17 12.32
N ALA A 180 9.27 -10.63 13.48
CA ALA A 180 8.57 -11.64 14.26
C ALA A 180 7.16 -11.18 14.67
N GLU A 181 7.00 -9.93 15.14
CA GLU A 181 5.68 -9.37 15.47
C GLU A 181 4.80 -9.18 14.23
N SER A 182 5.39 -8.77 13.10
CA SER A 182 4.67 -8.69 11.82
C SER A 182 4.15 -10.06 11.38
N LEU A 183 4.98 -11.10 11.43
CA LEU A 183 4.59 -12.48 11.09
C LEU A 183 3.49 -13.02 12.00
N LYS A 184 3.53 -12.73 13.31
CA LYS A 184 2.45 -13.10 14.22
C LYS A 184 1.14 -12.44 13.84
N SER A 185 1.18 -11.15 13.46
CA SER A 185 0.01 -10.41 13.00
C SER A 185 -0.55 -10.96 11.69
N GLU A 186 0.31 -11.28 10.71
CA GLU A 186 -0.08 -11.95 9.46
C GLU A 186 -0.77 -13.30 9.73
N LYS A 187 -0.19 -14.13 10.60
CA LYS A 187 -0.78 -15.41 11.00
C LYS A 187 -2.11 -15.25 11.73
N ALA A 188 -2.27 -14.20 12.52
CA ALA A 188 -3.55 -13.91 13.17
C ALA A 188 -4.63 -13.50 12.16
N ILE A 189 -4.27 -12.74 11.14
CA ILE A 189 -5.17 -12.40 10.03
C ILE A 189 -5.57 -13.67 9.28
N ASP A 190 -4.61 -14.51 8.92
CA ASP A 190 -4.86 -15.81 8.29
C ASP A 190 -5.82 -16.69 9.14
N PHE A 191 -5.62 -16.69 10.46
CA PHE A 191 -6.49 -17.42 11.39
C PHE A 191 -7.92 -16.89 11.34
N ILE A 192 -8.10 -15.56 11.33
CA ILE A 192 -9.42 -14.93 11.22
C ILE A 192 -10.09 -15.34 9.90
N VAL A 193 -9.39 -15.20 8.77
CA VAL A 193 -9.93 -15.51 7.44
C VAL A 193 -10.29 -16.99 7.31
N LYS A 194 -9.45 -17.92 7.79
CA LYS A 194 -9.71 -19.36 7.76
C LYS A 194 -10.95 -19.77 8.58
N ASN A 195 -11.26 -19.02 9.63
CA ASN A 195 -12.43 -19.27 10.48
C ASN A 195 -13.66 -18.42 10.09
N ALA A 196 -13.51 -17.49 9.14
CA ALA A 196 -14.61 -16.68 8.63
C ALA A 196 -15.51 -17.48 7.68
N LYS A 197 -16.81 -17.17 7.72
CA LYS A 197 -17.76 -17.68 6.71
C LYS A 197 -17.83 -16.67 5.57
N ILE A 198 -17.03 -16.89 4.54
CA ILE A 198 -17.05 -16.08 3.33
C ILE A 198 -18.26 -16.52 2.50
N LYS A 199 -19.12 -15.54 2.16
CA LYS A 199 -20.31 -15.77 1.32
C LYS A 199 -20.06 -15.31 -0.12
#